data_e1d422d7a874689090d00ec220f37c11
#
_entry.id   e1d422d7a874689090d00ec220f37c11
#
_cell.length_a   1.000
_cell.length_b   1.000
_cell.length_c   1.000
_cell.angle_alpha   90.00
_cell.angle_beta   90.00
_cell.angle_gamma   90.00
#
_symmetry.space_group_name_H-M   'P 1'
#
loop_
_entity.id
_entity.type
_entity.pdbx_description
1 polymer ?
#
loop_
_entity_poly.entity_id
_entity_poly.type
_entity_poly.pdbx_seq_one_letter_code
_entity_poly.pdbx_strand_id
1 'polypeptide(L)'
;EGDVDNWYEVTDAVRPYNVRLFIGGHYHSNRDLRYDGIPGVLMRSNLCDKEGKPGYGIYEVTGDSIRVYTQRIGEPKKQWTAFSLTGQYYDRNGKAEKYPDFSVNKEYPQVKEQWMVQTGAGIYCSPAVEKDKVFVGDDMGQLTAYALKNGKKLWSFESGKRIVGTPAVSEGIVVFGSADRRIYGLNAKDGSLLWTVEAAEPVLGAVTIADGRAYIGASDATFRAIDIHTGKVIWAYTSVKGYIETKPLVTEDKVIFGAW
;
A
#
# COMPACT_ATOMS: atom_id res chain seq x y z
N GLU A 1 6.72 -13.47 5.64
CA GLU A 1 8.17 -13.40 5.44
C GLU A 1 8.45 -12.39 4.35
N GLY A 2 9.31 -11.41 4.59
CA GLY A 2 9.84 -10.48 3.61
C GLY A 2 9.09 -9.17 3.46
N ASP A 3 7.89 -9.04 3.99
CA ASP A 3 7.11 -7.82 3.82
C ASP A 3 7.19 -6.87 5.04
N VAL A 4 7.82 -7.33 6.15
CA VAL A 4 7.94 -6.56 7.39
C VAL A 4 9.33 -6.76 7.98
N ASP A 5 10.15 -5.72 7.99
CA ASP A 5 11.56 -5.81 8.44
C ASP A 5 11.68 -6.03 9.94
N ASN A 6 10.71 -5.61 10.73
CA ASN A 6 10.73 -5.75 12.19
C ASN A 6 9.89 -6.94 12.70
N TRP A 7 9.65 -7.96 11.88
CA TRP A 7 8.91 -9.18 12.26
C TRP A 7 9.44 -9.82 13.55
N TYR A 8 10.73 -9.74 13.81
CA TYR A 8 11.40 -10.29 14.99
C TYR A 8 10.91 -9.62 16.29
N GLU A 9 10.51 -8.33 16.25
CA GLU A 9 9.93 -7.66 17.42
C GLU A 9 8.62 -8.32 17.84
N VAL A 10 7.83 -8.78 16.89
CA VAL A 10 6.58 -9.50 17.16
C VAL A 10 6.88 -10.88 17.74
N THR A 11 7.78 -11.64 17.13
CA THR A 11 8.14 -12.98 17.62
C THR A 11 8.77 -12.92 19.00
N ASP A 12 9.66 -11.97 19.26
CA ASP A 12 10.25 -11.75 20.59
C ASP A 12 9.22 -11.32 21.63
N ALA A 13 8.30 -10.42 21.26
CA ALA A 13 7.23 -9.97 22.16
C ALA A 13 6.28 -11.10 22.61
N VAL A 14 5.97 -12.04 21.71
CA VAL A 14 5.08 -13.17 22.01
C VAL A 14 5.78 -14.38 22.61
N ARG A 15 7.12 -14.41 22.63
CA ARG A 15 7.93 -15.55 23.08
C ARG A 15 7.66 -15.98 24.54
N PRO A 16 7.44 -15.08 25.52
CA PRO A 16 7.07 -15.48 26.86
C PRO A 16 5.71 -16.16 26.96
N TYR A 17 4.85 -15.96 25.98
CA TYR A 17 3.51 -16.51 25.92
C TYR A 17 3.50 -17.84 25.17
N ASN A 18 2.48 -18.63 25.38
CA ASN A 18 2.39 -19.96 24.78
C ASN A 18 1.76 -19.93 23.37
N VAL A 19 2.27 -19.08 22.48
CA VAL A 19 1.79 -19.00 21.10
C VAL A 19 2.12 -20.28 20.37
N ARG A 20 1.13 -20.92 19.76
CA ARG A 20 1.24 -22.21 19.08
C ARG A 20 1.07 -22.13 17.58
N LEU A 21 0.46 -21.06 17.09
CA LEU A 21 0.17 -20.88 15.69
C LEU A 21 0.00 -19.41 15.37
N PHE A 22 0.63 -18.97 14.29
CA PHE A 22 0.28 -17.74 13.59
C PHE A 22 -0.64 -18.04 12.42
N ILE A 23 -1.66 -17.22 12.23
CA ILE A 23 -2.60 -17.34 11.12
C ILE A 23 -2.55 -16.03 10.33
N GLY A 24 -2.35 -16.15 9.02
CA GLY A 24 -2.26 -15.00 8.13
C GLY A 24 -2.89 -15.28 6.76
N GLY A 25 -2.86 -14.28 5.92
CA GLY A 25 -3.34 -14.31 4.53
C GLY A 25 -2.32 -13.70 3.56
N HIS A 26 -2.80 -12.90 2.62
CA HIS A 26 -2.07 -12.12 1.62
C HIS A 26 -1.63 -12.87 0.36
N TYR A 27 -1.00 -14.04 0.47
CA TYR A 27 -0.44 -14.75 -0.70
C TYR A 27 -1.46 -15.52 -1.55
N HIS A 28 -2.74 -15.48 -1.22
CA HIS A 28 -3.84 -16.15 -1.94
C HIS A 28 -3.63 -17.67 -2.16
N SER A 29 -2.74 -18.26 -1.39
CA SER A 29 -2.44 -19.70 -1.43
C SER A 29 -2.19 -20.25 -0.04
N ASN A 30 -2.48 -21.53 0.15
CA ASN A 30 -2.19 -22.22 1.40
C ASN A 30 -0.67 -22.40 1.54
N ARG A 31 -0.11 -21.97 2.67
CA ARG A 31 1.31 -22.19 3.01
C ARG A 31 1.45 -22.56 4.47
N ASP A 32 2.26 -23.57 4.72
CA ASP A 32 2.76 -23.95 6.04
C ASP A 32 4.14 -23.34 6.22
N LEU A 33 4.32 -22.51 7.23
CA LEU A 33 5.52 -21.71 7.47
C LEU A 33 6.00 -21.87 8.91
N ARG A 34 7.20 -21.37 9.16
CA ARG A 34 7.75 -21.20 10.50
C ARG A 34 8.17 -19.75 10.68
N TYR A 35 7.63 -19.13 11.71
CA TYR A 35 8.01 -17.78 12.12
C TYR A 35 8.88 -17.92 13.36
N ASP A 36 10.18 -17.95 13.18
CA ASP A 36 11.14 -18.09 14.27
C ASP A 36 10.84 -19.34 15.16
N GLY A 37 10.61 -20.47 14.49
CA GLY A 37 10.24 -21.74 15.12
C GLY A 37 8.75 -21.91 15.43
N ILE A 38 7.97 -20.83 15.54
CA ILE A 38 6.53 -20.89 15.78
C ILE A 38 5.81 -21.30 14.48
N PRO A 39 4.93 -22.33 14.51
CA PRO A 39 4.14 -22.69 13.34
C PRO A 39 3.30 -21.54 12.82
N GLY A 40 3.23 -21.41 11.50
CA GLY A 40 2.42 -20.41 10.83
C GLY A 40 1.66 -20.95 9.64
N VAL A 41 0.48 -20.43 9.41
CA VAL A 41 -0.38 -20.79 8.29
C VAL A 41 -0.79 -19.55 7.55
N LEU A 42 -0.49 -19.49 6.26
CA LEU A 42 -1.13 -18.56 5.36
C LEU A 42 -2.25 -19.27 4.62
N MET A 43 -3.43 -18.70 4.66
CA MET A 43 -4.59 -19.25 3.99
C MET A 43 -4.81 -18.61 2.63
N ARG A 44 -5.34 -19.42 1.72
CA ARG A 44 -5.82 -18.90 0.44
C ARG A 44 -6.87 -17.82 0.65
N SER A 45 -6.97 -16.91 -0.31
CA SER A 45 -8.04 -15.93 -0.42
C SER A 45 -9.39 -16.64 -0.67
N ASN A 46 -10.49 -15.97 -0.33
CA ASN A 46 -11.84 -16.37 -0.72
C ASN A 46 -12.16 -16.08 -2.19
N LEU A 47 -11.24 -15.44 -2.92
CA LEU A 47 -11.34 -15.23 -4.36
C LEU A 47 -11.34 -16.55 -5.12
N CYS A 48 -11.88 -16.54 -6.33
CA CYS A 48 -11.82 -17.68 -7.23
C CYS A 48 -10.37 -18.06 -7.57
N ASP A 49 -10.08 -19.35 -7.59
CA ASP A 49 -8.83 -19.86 -8.09
C ASP A 49 -8.82 -19.92 -9.63
N LYS A 50 -7.79 -20.55 -10.21
CA LYS A 50 -7.67 -20.75 -11.66
C LYS A 50 -8.81 -21.60 -12.26
N GLU A 51 -9.53 -22.36 -11.43
CA GLU A 51 -10.69 -23.16 -11.81
C GLU A 51 -12.01 -22.41 -11.60
N GLY A 52 -11.95 -21.13 -11.20
CA GLY A 52 -13.13 -20.31 -10.96
C GLY A 52 -13.87 -20.63 -9.65
N LYS A 53 -13.24 -21.37 -8.72
CA LYS A 53 -13.88 -21.81 -7.48
C LYS A 53 -13.43 -20.98 -6.28
N PRO A 54 -14.33 -20.26 -5.61
CA PRO A 54 -14.04 -19.61 -4.35
C PRO A 54 -13.92 -20.61 -3.21
N GLY A 55 -13.28 -20.22 -2.11
CA GLY A 55 -13.13 -21.09 -0.95
C GLY A 55 -12.57 -20.35 0.26
N TYR A 56 -12.54 -21.02 1.40
CA TYR A 56 -12.11 -20.49 2.68
C TYR A 56 -11.39 -21.55 3.52
N GLY A 57 -10.72 -21.10 4.59
CA GLY A 57 -10.09 -21.98 5.57
C GLY A 57 -11.01 -22.28 6.74
N ILE A 58 -10.93 -23.50 7.25
CA ILE A 58 -11.59 -23.93 8.49
C ILE A 58 -10.51 -24.39 9.47
N TYR A 59 -10.58 -23.92 10.69
CA TYR A 59 -9.70 -24.34 11.79
C TYR A 59 -10.54 -25.06 12.82
N GLU A 60 -10.25 -26.35 13.02
CA GLU A 60 -10.86 -27.15 14.09
C GLU A 60 -9.86 -27.27 15.23
N VAL A 61 -10.20 -26.67 16.37
CA VAL A 61 -9.39 -26.72 17.59
C VAL A 61 -9.94 -27.80 18.49
N THR A 62 -9.08 -28.75 18.86
CA THR A 62 -9.36 -29.78 19.87
C THR A 62 -8.51 -29.53 21.12
N GLY A 63 -8.58 -30.40 22.14
CA GLY A 63 -7.81 -30.20 23.37
C GLY A 63 -6.29 -30.18 23.16
N ASP A 64 -5.78 -30.83 22.14
CA ASP A 64 -4.35 -31.06 21.88
C ASP A 64 -3.86 -30.67 20.49
N SER A 65 -4.76 -30.33 19.58
CA SER A 65 -4.38 -30.06 18.19
C SER A 65 -5.28 -29.00 17.50
N ILE A 66 -4.70 -28.40 16.45
CA ILE A 66 -5.44 -27.58 15.47
C ILE A 66 -5.33 -28.28 14.14
N ARG A 67 -6.47 -28.62 13.55
CA ARG A 67 -6.56 -29.16 12.18
C ARG A 67 -7.00 -28.06 11.22
N VAL A 68 -6.31 -27.93 10.11
CA VAL A 68 -6.57 -26.90 9.12
C VAL A 68 -7.08 -27.50 7.84
N TYR A 69 -8.23 -27.01 7.39
CA TYR A 69 -8.92 -27.50 6.21
C TYR A 69 -9.08 -26.36 5.19
N THR A 70 -9.15 -26.74 3.93
CA THR A 70 -9.66 -25.88 2.86
C THR A 70 -11.07 -26.37 2.49
N GLN A 71 -12.00 -25.45 2.40
CA GLN A 71 -13.35 -25.66 1.89
C GLN A 71 -13.52 -24.89 0.59
N ARG A 72 -13.73 -25.59 -0.52
CA ARG A 72 -14.17 -25.00 -1.79
C ARG A 72 -15.69 -25.08 -1.88
N ILE A 73 -16.32 -24.10 -2.50
CA ILE A 73 -17.79 -24.13 -2.69
C ILE A 73 -18.15 -25.32 -3.57
N GLY A 74 -19.11 -26.12 -3.08
CA GLY A 74 -19.57 -27.34 -3.77
C GLY A 74 -18.68 -28.58 -3.60
N GLU A 75 -17.60 -28.50 -2.81
CA GLU A 75 -16.71 -29.64 -2.53
C GLU A 75 -16.67 -29.97 -1.04
N PRO A 76 -16.35 -31.21 -0.63
CA PRO A 76 -16.13 -31.52 0.77
C PRO A 76 -14.88 -30.81 1.29
N LYS A 77 -14.86 -30.46 2.59
CA LYS A 77 -13.67 -29.90 3.22
C LYS A 77 -12.52 -30.91 3.16
N LYS A 78 -11.30 -30.38 2.87
CA LYS A 78 -10.09 -31.18 2.77
C LYS A 78 -9.06 -30.69 3.79
N GLN A 79 -8.65 -31.58 4.71
CA GLN A 79 -7.53 -31.26 5.60
C GLN A 79 -6.23 -31.19 4.82
N TRP A 80 -5.38 -30.21 5.11
CA TRP A 80 -4.08 -30.07 4.46
C TRP A 80 -2.92 -29.92 5.46
N THR A 81 -3.17 -29.47 6.70
CA THR A 81 -2.15 -29.47 7.76
C THR A 81 -2.79 -29.60 9.14
N ALA A 82 -1.96 -29.87 10.15
CA ALA A 82 -2.35 -29.90 11.56
C ALA A 82 -1.16 -29.54 12.44
N PHE A 83 -1.44 -28.95 13.62
CA PHE A 83 -0.44 -28.54 14.59
C PHE A 83 -0.81 -29.02 15.99
N SER A 84 0.19 -29.46 16.75
CA SER A 84 -0.01 -29.81 18.17
C SER A 84 -0.12 -28.56 19.03
N LEU A 85 -1.05 -28.54 19.96
CA LEU A 85 -1.16 -27.51 21.00
C LEU A 85 -0.30 -27.80 22.22
N THR A 86 0.26 -29.02 22.34
CA THR A 86 1.07 -29.44 23.48
C THR A 86 2.57 -29.28 23.23
N GLY A 87 3.01 -29.15 21.94
CA GLY A 87 4.42 -29.01 21.57
C GLY A 87 5.03 -27.69 22.03
N GLN A 88 6.35 -27.69 22.26
CA GLN A 88 7.17 -26.48 22.40
C GLN A 88 7.93 -26.28 21.08
N TYR A 89 7.68 -25.18 20.39
CA TYR A 89 8.18 -24.96 19.03
C TYR A 89 9.34 -23.94 18.97
N TYR A 90 9.60 -23.21 20.05
CA TYR A 90 10.61 -22.19 20.13
C TYR A 90 11.09 -22.01 21.57
N ASP A 91 12.27 -21.42 21.74
CA ASP A 91 12.77 -21.08 23.06
C ASP A 91 12.02 -19.85 23.60
N ARG A 92 11.27 -20.02 24.69
CA ARG A 92 10.44 -18.98 25.30
C ARG A 92 11.26 -17.87 25.93
N ASN A 93 12.51 -18.14 26.31
CA ASN A 93 13.43 -17.18 26.91
C ASN A 93 14.50 -16.69 25.91
N GLY A 94 14.46 -17.22 24.69
CA GLY A 94 15.39 -16.87 23.63
C GLY A 94 15.06 -15.57 22.93
N LYS A 95 15.83 -15.29 21.90
CA LYS A 95 15.59 -14.23 20.92
C LYS A 95 15.30 -14.85 19.57
N ALA A 96 14.84 -14.06 18.62
CA ALA A 96 14.62 -14.52 17.26
C ALA A 96 15.89 -15.22 16.71
N GLU A 97 15.70 -16.38 16.05
CA GLU A 97 16.82 -17.19 15.52
C GLU A 97 17.66 -16.38 14.50
N LYS A 98 17.00 -15.52 13.75
CA LYS A 98 17.66 -14.71 12.72
C LYS A 98 17.06 -13.32 12.68
N TYR A 99 17.79 -12.34 13.19
CA TYR A 99 17.47 -10.94 12.98
C TYR A 99 17.81 -10.51 11.54
N PRO A 100 17.04 -9.57 10.96
CA PRO A 100 17.43 -8.94 9.72
C PRO A 100 18.80 -8.29 9.81
N ASP A 101 19.58 -8.36 8.74
CA ASP A 101 20.88 -7.70 8.65
C ASP A 101 20.72 -6.26 8.14
N PHE A 102 20.90 -5.31 9.04
CA PHE A 102 20.86 -3.88 8.73
C PHE A 102 22.27 -3.29 8.49
N SER A 103 23.29 -4.11 8.24
CA SER A 103 24.68 -3.65 8.03
C SER A 103 24.81 -2.66 6.88
N VAL A 104 23.93 -2.75 5.87
CA VAL A 104 23.83 -1.81 4.75
C VAL A 104 23.66 -0.35 5.22
N ASN A 105 23.03 -0.11 6.38
CA ASN A 105 22.85 1.22 6.93
C ASN A 105 24.21 1.86 7.33
N LYS A 106 25.25 1.06 7.55
CA LYS A 106 26.61 1.53 7.87
C LYS A 106 27.35 2.03 6.64
N GLU A 107 26.92 1.64 5.44
CA GLU A 107 27.51 2.09 4.17
C GLU A 107 27.10 3.54 3.84
N TYR A 108 26.06 4.04 4.48
CA TYR A 108 25.51 5.38 4.27
C TYR A 108 25.49 6.23 5.54
N PRO A 109 26.65 6.41 6.25
CA PRO A 109 26.70 7.10 7.53
C PRO A 109 26.36 8.60 7.43
N GLN A 110 26.38 9.15 6.22
CA GLN A 110 25.98 10.52 5.91
C GLN A 110 24.46 10.70 5.90
N VAL A 111 23.69 9.61 5.73
CA VAL A 111 22.21 9.66 5.78
C VAL A 111 21.80 9.78 7.25
N LYS A 112 21.16 10.90 7.57
CA LYS A 112 20.67 11.19 8.92
C LYS A 112 19.22 11.62 8.84
N GLU A 113 18.45 11.18 9.85
CA GLU A 113 17.11 11.71 10.04
C GLU A 113 17.20 13.23 10.28
N GLN A 114 16.49 13.99 9.48
CA GLN A 114 16.37 15.44 9.65
C GLN A 114 15.18 15.78 10.54
N TRP A 115 14.09 15.09 10.35
CA TRP A 115 12.86 15.19 11.13
C TRP A 115 11.93 14.02 10.84
N MET A 116 11.02 13.77 11.76
CA MET A 116 9.96 12.78 11.64
C MET A 116 8.63 13.40 12.04
N VAL A 117 7.55 13.02 11.35
CA VAL A 117 6.18 13.41 11.69
C VAL A 117 5.32 12.16 11.83
N GLN A 118 4.68 12.04 12.98
CA GLN A 118 3.67 11.00 13.21
C GLN A 118 2.32 11.51 12.71
N THR A 119 1.78 10.93 11.65
CA THR A 119 0.52 11.37 11.02
C THR A 119 -0.72 10.77 11.65
N GLY A 120 -0.62 9.60 12.27
CA GLY A 120 -1.78 8.83 12.78
C GLY A 120 -2.60 8.14 11.69
N ALA A 121 -2.18 8.22 10.43
CA ALA A 121 -2.82 7.62 9.25
C ALA A 121 -1.79 6.85 8.42
N GLY A 122 -2.23 5.87 7.64
CA GLY A 122 -1.37 5.12 6.72
C GLY A 122 -0.97 5.97 5.52
N ILE A 123 0.30 5.88 5.11
CA ILE A 123 0.83 6.56 3.92
C ILE A 123 1.22 5.50 2.91
N TYR A 124 0.58 5.50 1.74
CA TYR A 124 0.84 4.57 0.63
C TYR A 124 1.54 5.23 -0.55
N CYS A 125 1.46 6.56 -0.65
CA CYS A 125 2.10 7.31 -1.72
C CYS A 125 3.54 7.69 -1.39
N SER A 126 4.34 7.93 -2.42
CA SER A 126 5.61 8.65 -2.24
C SER A 126 5.36 10.14 -2.02
N PRO A 127 6.21 10.83 -1.26
CA PRO A 127 6.10 12.29 -1.13
C PRO A 127 6.47 12.98 -2.44
N ALA A 128 5.81 14.11 -2.74
CA ALA A 128 6.22 15.04 -3.78
C ALA A 128 6.93 16.25 -3.16
N VAL A 129 7.95 16.75 -3.82
CA VAL A 129 8.74 17.88 -3.31
C VAL A 129 8.84 18.97 -4.37
N GLU A 130 8.54 20.20 -3.97
CA GLU A 130 8.84 21.40 -4.76
C GLU A 130 9.37 22.49 -3.84
N LYS A 131 10.54 23.05 -4.17
CA LYS A 131 11.19 24.10 -3.40
C LYS A 131 11.40 23.72 -1.94
N ASP A 132 10.70 24.36 -1.04
CA ASP A 132 10.80 24.24 0.42
C ASP A 132 9.68 23.39 1.05
N LYS A 133 8.89 22.67 0.23
CA LYS A 133 7.69 21.95 0.66
C LYS A 133 7.71 20.49 0.27
N VAL A 134 7.14 19.65 1.14
CA VAL A 134 6.86 18.24 0.91
C VAL A 134 5.36 18.03 0.98
N PHE A 135 4.80 17.31 0.00
CA PHE A 135 3.37 17.03 -0.09
C PHE A 135 3.15 15.53 0.05
N VAL A 136 2.27 15.13 0.97
CA VAL A 136 2.00 13.73 1.28
C VAL A 136 0.49 13.51 1.41
N GLY A 137 -0.02 12.50 0.69
CA GLY A 137 -1.37 12.01 0.84
C GLY A 137 -1.46 10.85 1.83
N ASP A 138 -2.60 10.67 2.47
CA ASP A 138 -2.83 9.57 3.41
C ASP A 138 -4.13 8.79 3.12
N ASP A 139 -4.34 7.70 3.86
CA ASP A 139 -5.49 6.82 3.71
C ASP A 139 -6.79 7.36 4.35
N MET A 140 -6.69 8.46 5.10
CA MET A 140 -7.85 9.21 5.60
C MET A 140 -8.32 10.28 4.62
N GLY A 141 -7.59 10.48 3.51
CA GLY A 141 -7.94 11.42 2.45
C GLY A 141 -7.38 12.81 2.64
N GLN A 142 -6.40 13.01 3.51
CA GLN A 142 -5.74 14.28 3.65
C GLN A 142 -4.51 14.37 2.74
N LEU A 143 -4.41 15.44 1.98
CA LEU A 143 -3.16 15.90 1.40
C LEU A 143 -2.57 16.97 2.32
N THR A 144 -1.40 16.71 2.87
CA THR A 144 -0.73 17.63 3.80
C THR A 144 0.57 18.15 3.20
N ALA A 145 0.80 19.45 3.32
CA ALA A 145 2.08 20.08 3.02
C ALA A 145 2.88 20.34 4.29
N TYR A 146 4.14 19.94 4.25
CA TYR A 146 5.11 20.14 5.32
C TYR A 146 6.28 21.01 4.81
N ALA A 147 6.87 21.81 5.71
CA ALA A 147 8.12 22.49 5.43
C ALA A 147 9.26 21.47 5.30
N LEU A 148 9.96 21.44 4.17
CA LEU A 148 11.05 20.50 3.89
C LEU A 148 12.17 20.58 4.95
N LYS A 149 12.43 21.77 5.50
CA LYS A 149 13.51 21.99 6.46
C LYS A 149 13.30 21.30 7.82
N ASN A 150 12.06 21.21 8.31
CA ASN A 150 11.82 20.84 9.71
C ASN A 150 10.52 20.05 9.96
N GLY A 151 9.82 19.61 8.89
CA GLY A 151 8.59 18.84 9.00
C GLY A 151 7.38 19.61 9.56
N LYS A 152 7.49 20.93 9.75
CA LYS A 152 6.35 21.73 10.24
C LYS A 152 5.19 21.66 9.24
N LYS A 153 4.00 21.27 9.72
CA LYS A 153 2.77 21.31 8.92
C LYS A 153 2.46 22.75 8.50
N LEU A 154 2.29 22.95 7.21
CA LEU A 154 1.96 24.27 6.61
C LEU A 154 0.46 24.40 6.39
N TRP A 155 -0.13 23.39 5.76
CA TRP A 155 -1.57 23.32 5.49
C TRP A 155 -1.98 21.85 5.25
N SER A 156 -3.27 21.58 5.25
CA SER A 156 -3.83 20.32 4.76
C SER A 156 -5.14 20.59 4.03
N PHE A 157 -5.40 19.73 3.03
CA PHE A 157 -6.64 19.69 2.28
C PHE A 157 -7.29 18.30 2.48
N GLU A 158 -8.59 18.26 2.66
CA GLU A 158 -9.35 17.03 2.83
C GLU A 158 -10.10 16.71 1.54
N SER A 159 -9.77 15.57 0.93
CA SER A 159 -10.56 14.95 -0.12
C SER A 159 -11.60 14.01 0.51
N GLY A 160 -12.57 13.53 -0.29
CA GLY A 160 -13.66 12.72 0.26
C GLY A 160 -13.27 11.31 0.71
N LYS A 161 -12.11 10.78 0.24
CA LYS A 161 -11.59 9.43 0.54
C LYS A 161 -10.08 9.39 0.38
N ARG A 162 -9.49 8.23 0.73
CA ARG A 162 -8.04 7.97 0.74
C ARG A 162 -7.30 8.41 -0.53
N ILE A 163 -6.07 8.88 -0.33
CA ILE A 163 -5.12 9.24 -1.37
C ILE A 163 -4.03 8.18 -1.38
N VAL A 164 -4.01 7.35 -2.43
CA VAL A 164 -3.08 6.23 -2.58
C VAL A 164 -2.00 6.55 -3.61
N GLY A 165 -2.39 7.22 -4.70
CA GLY A 165 -1.49 7.62 -5.75
C GLY A 165 -0.54 8.73 -5.33
N THR A 166 0.71 8.64 -5.77
CA THR A 166 1.71 9.69 -5.51
C THR A 166 1.28 11.01 -6.17
N PRO A 167 1.18 12.11 -5.42
CA PRO A 167 0.93 13.43 -5.96
C PRO A 167 2.11 13.90 -6.84
N ALA A 168 1.85 14.87 -7.70
CA ALA A 168 2.91 15.59 -8.39
C ALA A 168 2.74 17.09 -8.20
N VAL A 169 3.84 17.83 -8.22
CA VAL A 169 3.83 19.27 -8.06
C VAL A 169 4.72 19.91 -9.12
N SER A 170 4.23 20.96 -9.74
CA SER A 170 4.98 21.79 -10.69
C SER A 170 4.34 23.16 -10.76
N GLU A 171 5.14 24.20 -10.98
CA GLU A 171 4.69 25.58 -11.18
C GLU A 171 3.77 26.09 -10.05
N GLY A 172 3.98 25.59 -8.82
CA GLY A 172 3.17 25.96 -7.66
C GLY A 172 1.78 25.31 -7.61
N ILE A 173 1.53 24.27 -8.40
CA ILE A 173 0.27 23.52 -8.43
C ILE A 173 0.54 22.06 -8.05
N VAL A 174 -0.18 21.56 -7.05
CA VAL A 174 -0.15 20.14 -6.66
C VAL A 174 -1.34 19.44 -7.28
N VAL A 175 -1.08 18.32 -7.96
CA VAL A 175 -2.11 17.49 -8.58
C VAL A 175 -2.08 16.09 -7.95
N PHE A 176 -3.24 15.55 -7.58
CA PHE A 176 -3.37 14.20 -7.05
C PHE A 176 -4.74 13.59 -7.36
N GLY A 177 -4.81 12.26 -7.31
CA GLY A 177 -6.05 11.50 -7.39
C GLY A 177 -6.53 11.03 -6.01
N SER A 178 -7.83 10.87 -5.85
CA SER A 178 -8.46 10.32 -4.64
C SER A 178 -9.44 9.19 -4.96
N ALA A 179 -9.62 8.29 -4.01
CA ALA A 179 -10.61 7.22 -4.11
C ALA A 179 -12.06 7.73 -4.11
N ASP A 180 -12.29 9.02 -3.92
CA ASP A 180 -13.60 9.68 -4.05
C ASP A 180 -14.01 9.96 -5.51
N ARG A 181 -13.23 9.44 -6.48
CA ARG A 181 -13.44 9.57 -7.93
C ARG A 181 -13.14 10.96 -8.46
N ARG A 182 -12.20 11.68 -7.86
CA ARG A 182 -11.77 13.01 -8.31
C ARG A 182 -10.28 13.10 -8.45
N ILE A 183 -9.87 13.94 -9.39
CA ILE A 183 -8.53 14.46 -9.54
C ILE A 183 -8.58 15.92 -9.10
N TYR A 184 -7.64 16.30 -8.27
CA TYR A 184 -7.59 17.63 -7.65
C TYR A 184 -6.36 18.39 -8.11
N GLY A 185 -6.53 19.68 -8.35
CA GLY A 185 -5.45 20.64 -8.47
C GLY A 185 -5.55 21.68 -7.37
N LEU A 186 -4.49 21.80 -6.55
CA LEU A 186 -4.43 22.75 -5.45
C LEU A 186 -3.29 23.73 -5.64
N ASN A 187 -3.43 24.93 -5.08
CA ASN A 187 -2.34 25.87 -4.91
C ASN A 187 -1.33 25.32 -3.89
N ALA A 188 -0.09 25.07 -4.32
CA ALA A 188 0.97 24.52 -3.46
C ALA A 188 1.37 25.44 -2.31
N LYS A 189 1.03 26.74 -2.36
CA LYS A 189 1.37 27.71 -1.31
C LYS A 189 0.50 27.55 -0.08
N ASP A 190 -0.82 27.37 -0.26
CA ASP A 190 -1.81 27.48 0.81
C ASP A 190 -2.84 26.34 0.84
N GLY A 191 -2.81 25.42 -0.15
CA GLY A 191 -3.74 24.29 -0.24
C GLY A 191 -5.13 24.65 -0.76
N SER A 192 -5.34 25.87 -1.25
CA SER A 192 -6.62 26.26 -1.81
C SER A 192 -6.93 25.47 -3.08
N LEU A 193 -8.19 25.06 -3.22
CA LEU A 193 -8.68 24.31 -4.38
C LEU A 193 -8.70 25.23 -5.61
N LEU A 194 -8.05 24.80 -6.69
CA LEU A 194 -8.05 25.48 -7.98
C LEU A 194 -9.10 24.85 -8.92
N TRP A 195 -9.08 23.52 -9.02
CA TRP A 195 -9.99 22.79 -9.89
C TRP A 195 -10.14 21.35 -9.47
N THR A 196 -11.20 20.69 -9.99
CA THR A 196 -11.41 19.24 -9.89
C THR A 196 -11.80 18.68 -11.25
N VAL A 197 -11.42 17.41 -11.49
CA VAL A 197 -11.88 16.60 -12.63
C VAL A 197 -12.52 15.33 -12.07
N GLU A 198 -13.73 15.02 -12.51
CA GLU A 198 -14.43 13.80 -12.09
C GLU A 198 -14.00 12.59 -12.93
N ALA A 199 -13.98 11.44 -12.31
CA ALA A 199 -13.78 10.12 -12.89
C ALA A 199 -14.96 9.22 -12.54
N ALA A 200 -15.22 8.20 -13.36
CA ALA A 200 -16.32 7.27 -13.10
C ALA A 200 -16.02 6.31 -11.93
N GLU A 201 -14.72 6.02 -11.68
CA GLU A 201 -14.24 5.12 -10.63
C GLU A 201 -13.10 5.76 -9.85
N PRO A 202 -12.64 5.16 -8.73
CA PRO A 202 -11.54 5.68 -7.91
C PRO A 202 -10.29 6.05 -8.72
N VAL A 203 -9.61 7.12 -8.31
CA VAL A 203 -8.35 7.56 -8.92
C VAL A 203 -7.21 7.19 -7.98
N LEU A 204 -6.60 6.05 -8.22
CA LEU A 204 -5.53 5.48 -7.40
C LEU A 204 -4.16 5.58 -8.05
N GLY A 205 -4.10 5.99 -9.32
CA GLY A 205 -2.88 6.17 -10.08
C GLY A 205 -2.04 7.35 -9.58
N ALA A 206 -0.73 7.22 -9.68
CA ALA A 206 0.19 8.31 -9.43
C ALA A 206 0.19 9.31 -10.60
N VAL A 207 0.47 10.58 -10.28
CA VAL A 207 0.55 11.67 -11.27
C VAL A 207 1.96 11.86 -11.77
N THR A 208 2.10 12.15 -13.06
CA THR A 208 3.31 12.75 -13.63
C THR A 208 2.95 14.09 -14.25
N ILE A 209 3.71 15.14 -13.96
CA ILE A 209 3.55 16.44 -14.61
C ILE A 209 4.72 16.66 -15.56
N ALA A 210 4.41 17.02 -16.80
CA ALA A 210 5.37 17.44 -17.81
C ALA A 210 4.72 18.51 -18.71
N ASP A 211 5.45 19.55 -19.04
CA ASP A 211 5.05 20.63 -19.96
C ASP A 211 3.67 21.23 -19.63
N GLY A 212 3.43 21.54 -18.35
CA GLY A 212 2.17 22.13 -17.89
C GLY A 212 0.97 21.17 -17.92
N ARG A 213 1.20 19.86 -18.09
CA ARG A 213 0.16 18.83 -18.17
C ARG A 213 0.34 17.77 -17.09
N ALA A 214 -0.72 17.43 -16.41
CA ALA A 214 -0.79 16.29 -15.52
C ALA A 214 -1.28 15.04 -16.28
N TYR A 215 -0.54 13.96 -16.17
CA TYR A 215 -0.84 12.66 -16.76
C TYR A 215 -1.21 11.69 -15.65
N ILE A 216 -2.41 11.11 -15.71
CA ILE A 216 -2.95 10.25 -14.66
C ILE A 216 -3.93 9.22 -15.20
N GLY A 217 -3.85 8.01 -14.68
CA GLY A 217 -4.83 6.95 -14.89
C GLY A 217 -5.78 6.81 -13.71
N ALA A 218 -6.91 6.15 -13.95
CA ALA A 218 -7.89 5.83 -12.93
C ALA A 218 -8.43 4.39 -13.08
N SER A 219 -9.17 3.93 -12.06
CA SER A 219 -9.81 2.61 -12.09
C SER A 219 -10.98 2.53 -13.07
N ASP A 220 -11.38 3.65 -13.69
CA ASP A 220 -12.36 3.71 -14.77
C ASP A 220 -11.79 3.36 -16.16
N ALA A 221 -10.60 2.73 -16.20
CA ALA A 221 -9.89 2.37 -17.42
C ALA A 221 -9.59 3.56 -18.34
N THR A 222 -9.59 4.77 -17.82
CA THR A 222 -9.32 5.99 -18.58
C THR A 222 -8.00 6.62 -18.14
N PHE A 223 -7.14 6.90 -19.11
CA PHE A 223 -5.92 7.67 -18.93
C PHE A 223 -6.13 9.10 -19.45
N ARG A 224 -5.72 10.11 -18.68
CA ARG A 224 -6.02 11.52 -18.96
C ARG A 224 -4.76 12.37 -18.99
N ALA A 225 -4.71 13.34 -19.92
CA ALA A 225 -3.82 14.50 -19.85
C ALA A 225 -4.66 15.73 -19.54
N ILE A 226 -4.28 16.45 -18.48
CA ILE A 226 -5.03 17.56 -17.90
C ILE A 226 -4.11 18.77 -17.86
N ASP A 227 -4.57 19.93 -18.31
CA ASP A 227 -3.88 21.19 -18.12
C ASP A 227 -3.85 21.55 -16.64
N ILE A 228 -2.66 21.74 -16.06
CA ILE A 228 -2.52 21.92 -14.61
C ILE A 228 -3.07 23.24 -14.10
N HIS A 229 -3.16 24.27 -14.94
CA HIS A 229 -3.62 25.58 -14.55
C HIS A 229 -5.15 25.69 -14.54
N THR A 230 -5.80 24.99 -15.47
CA THR A 230 -7.25 25.13 -15.70
C THR A 230 -8.07 23.91 -15.29
N GLY A 231 -7.44 22.75 -15.11
CA GLY A 231 -8.14 21.48 -14.91
C GLY A 231 -8.82 20.94 -16.18
N LYS A 232 -8.62 21.58 -17.33
CA LYS A 232 -9.21 21.11 -18.59
C LYS A 232 -8.57 19.82 -19.04
N VAL A 233 -9.38 18.78 -19.27
CA VAL A 233 -8.93 17.55 -19.92
C VAL A 233 -8.58 17.86 -21.37
N ILE A 234 -7.29 17.76 -21.72
CA ILE A 234 -6.77 18.02 -23.06
C ILE A 234 -7.12 16.84 -23.99
N TRP A 235 -6.87 15.64 -23.47
CA TRP A 235 -7.28 14.39 -24.12
C TRP A 235 -7.47 13.28 -23.08
N ALA A 236 -8.24 12.27 -23.46
CA ALA A 236 -8.45 11.06 -22.69
C ALA A 236 -8.33 9.83 -23.60
N TYR A 237 -7.69 8.78 -23.08
CA TYR A 237 -7.58 7.49 -23.73
C TYR A 237 -8.39 6.46 -22.96
N THR A 238 -9.41 5.87 -23.59
CA THR A 238 -10.42 5.01 -22.98
C THR A 238 -10.38 3.55 -23.45
N SER A 239 -9.42 3.19 -24.30
CA SER A 239 -9.34 1.84 -24.86
C SER A 239 -8.52 0.86 -24.01
N VAL A 240 -8.27 1.18 -22.75
CA VAL A 240 -7.56 0.31 -21.81
C VAL A 240 -8.51 -0.75 -21.28
N LYS A 241 -8.00 -1.97 -21.15
CA LYS A 241 -8.75 -3.06 -20.50
C LYS A 241 -8.19 -3.24 -19.09
N GLY A 242 -8.81 -2.61 -18.10
CA GLY A 242 -8.44 -2.73 -16.70
C GLY A 242 -8.04 -1.42 -16.04
N TYR A 243 -7.65 -1.51 -14.77
CA TYR A 243 -7.35 -0.36 -13.92
C TYR A 243 -5.98 0.22 -14.24
N ILE A 244 -5.83 1.55 -14.18
CA ILE A 244 -4.58 2.25 -14.42
C ILE A 244 -4.15 2.89 -13.11
N GLU A 245 -3.25 2.23 -12.38
CA GLU A 245 -2.79 2.64 -11.04
C GLU A 245 -1.29 2.95 -11.00
N THR A 246 -0.61 2.79 -12.14
CA THR A 246 0.84 3.02 -12.24
C THR A 246 1.16 4.51 -12.36
N LYS A 247 2.41 4.88 -12.03
CA LYS A 247 2.97 6.19 -12.35
C LYS A 247 3.37 6.20 -13.82
N PRO A 248 2.84 7.11 -14.64
CA PRO A 248 3.20 7.20 -16.04
C PRO A 248 4.62 7.76 -16.23
N LEU A 249 5.32 7.23 -17.22
CA LEU A 249 6.55 7.82 -17.75
C LEU A 249 6.22 8.68 -18.98
N VAL A 250 6.65 9.92 -18.96
CA VAL A 250 6.47 10.88 -20.05
C VAL A 250 7.83 11.18 -20.69
N THR A 251 7.91 11.03 -22.00
CA THR A 251 9.07 11.41 -22.82
C THR A 251 8.65 12.53 -23.79
N GLU A 252 9.56 13.00 -24.65
CA GLU A 252 9.26 14.03 -25.64
C GLU A 252 8.10 13.66 -26.58
N ASP A 253 8.00 12.38 -26.94
CA ASP A 253 7.05 11.88 -27.96
C ASP A 253 6.06 10.83 -27.46
N LYS A 254 6.22 10.34 -26.22
CA LYS A 254 5.43 9.21 -25.70
C LYS A 254 5.02 9.36 -24.26
N VAL A 255 3.87 8.78 -23.95
CA VAL A 255 3.42 8.51 -22.59
C VAL A 255 3.29 7.00 -22.43
N ILE A 256 4.01 6.44 -21.45
CA ILE A 256 4.05 5.00 -21.18
C ILE A 256 3.45 4.76 -19.79
N PHE A 257 2.48 3.86 -19.71
CA PHE A 257 1.84 3.48 -18.45
C PHE A 257 1.45 2.00 -18.46
N GLY A 258 1.29 1.41 -17.30
CA GLY A 258 0.80 0.05 -17.12
C GLY A 258 -0.68 0.03 -16.71
N ALA A 259 -1.37 -1.06 -17.06
CA ALA A 259 -2.73 -1.36 -16.61
C ALA A 259 -2.83 -2.84 -16.22
N TRP A 260 -3.73 -3.15 -15.33
CA TRP A 260 -4.02 -4.52 -14.86
C TRP A 260 -4.89 -5.30 -15.82
#